data_209b4f7645ce5ad03383682be28dcf0f
#
_entry.id   209b4f7645ce5ad03383682be28dcf0f
#
_cell.length_a   1.000
_cell.length_b   1.000
_cell.length_c   1.000
_cell.angle_alpha   90.00
_cell.angle_beta   90.00
_cell.angle_gamma   90.00
#
_symmetry.space_group_name_H-M   'P 1'
#
loop_
_entity.id
_entity.type
_entity.pdbx_description
1 polymer ?
#
loop_
_entity_poly.entity_id
_entity_poly.type
_entity_poly.pdbx_seq_one_letter_code
_entity_poly.pdbx_strand_id
1 'polypeptide(L)'
;MNESIGDADEGQPLTRREARNEAISNDASSIPVIEEAIVPPRPPLPESAADHPAEPAAAMREQLRQARGDFETHVSQAREHLDQANERIKARTGRDLILATAVGLAFGAVLLASLLFIKELFIPIALAIAVLGIFEITRALRGSGRRIDIIPQVVAGVAVVLAGYFTPVWLTWVTLLFAVVLVVVWRLFAQMIVKDGRTYGDVLTDAVVGGFVQIYVPFLAALALMLLRQEGGQWWVLGFIAVAVASDTGAYAAGVAIGKHPMAPRISPKKTWEGFGGAVIAAIAAGVLLALFLLEIPWWAGAIVGVAILLSATLGDLGESMIKRDIGIKDMSSWLPGHGGLLDRVDSILPSTVPALILYFLFSPWAVLI
;
A
#
# COMPACT_ATOMS: atom_id res chain seq x y z
N MET A 1 70.16 -8.40 22.70
CA MET A 1 70.87 -7.57 21.70
C MET A 1 69.72 -6.85 21.00
N ASN A 2 69.30 -5.73 21.51
CA ASN A 2 69.59 -4.34 21.10
C ASN A 2 69.21 -4.17 19.62
N GLU A 3 68.35 -3.28 19.20
CA GLU A 3 68.20 -1.85 19.52
C GLU A 3 66.85 -1.32 19.08
N SER A 4 66.38 -0.37 19.84
CA SER A 4 65.35 0.64 19.61
C SER A 4 65.68 1.58 18.46
N ILE A 5 64.70 2.28 17.91
CA ILE A 5 64.62 3.63 17.30
C ILE A 5 63.34 3.60 16.44
N GLY A 6 62.36 4.50 16.46
CA GLY A 6 62.22 5.81 17.00
C GLY A 6 60.88 6.34 16.51
N ASP A 7 60.23 7.12 17.34
CA ASP A 7 58.98 7.86 17.06
C ASP A 7 59.06 8.71 15.78
N ALA A 8 58.01 8.65 14.98
CA ALA A 8 57.61 9.75 14.11
C ALA A 8 56.10 9.90 14.21
N ASP A 9 55.68 10.87 14.97
CA ASP A 9 54.35 11.44 15.07
C ASP A 9 53.98 12.09 13.72
N GLU A 10 53.24 11.37 12.86
CA GLU A 10 52.62 11.97 11.68
C GLU A 10 51.18 12.35 12.03
N GLY A 11 50.98 13.68 12.22
CA GLY A 11 49.70 14.30 12.48
C GLY A 11 48.65 13.92 11.44
N GLN A 12 47.54 13.36 11.92
CA GLN A 12 46.36 13.09 11.12
C GLN A 12 45.75 14.41 10.60
N PRO A 13 45.31 14.48 9.32
CA PRO A 13 44.71 15.69 8.79
C PRO A 13 43.33 15.90 9.47
N LEU A 14 43.11 17.14 9.98
CA LEU A 14 41.89 17.59 10.58
C LEU A 14 40.65 17.30 9.69
N THR A 15 39.57 16.83 10.29
CA THR A 15 38.35 16.59 9.59
C THR A 15 37.70 17.91 9.11
N ARG A 16 36.93 17.86 8.01
CA ARG A 16 36.22 19.04 7.45
C ARG A 16 35.36 19.82 8.47
N ARG A 17 35.04 19.20 9.57
CA ARG A 17 34.23 19.80 10.64
C ARG A 17 35.06 20.63 11.61
N GLU A 18 36.30 20.22 11.86
CA GLU A 18 37.26 20.91 12.72
C GLU A 18 37.84 22.15 12.02
N ALA A 19 38.11 22.06 10.72
CA ALA A 19 38.56 23.19 9.91
C ALA A 19 37.46 24.29 9.79
N ARG A 20 36.18 23.93 9.87
CA ARG A 20 35.06 24.88 9.84
C ARG A 20 34.88 25.60 11.16
N ASN A 21 35.17 24.96 12.28
CA ASN A 21 35.06 25.58 13.61
C ASN A 21 36.21 26.53 13.90
N GLU A 22 37.43 26.25 13.39
CA GLU A 22 38.55 27.18 13.48
C GLU A 22 38.36 28.46 12.65
N ALA A 23 37.74 28.34 11.47
CA ALA A 23 37.41 29.50 10.63
C ALA A 23 36.38 30.44 11.28
N ILE A 24 35.44 29.91 12.08
CA ILE A 24 34.44 30.73 12.80
C ILE A 24 35.02 31.40 14.03
N SER A 25 36.03 30.83 14.66
CA SER A 25 36.71 31.42 15.86
C SER A 25 37.62 32.62 15.52
N ASN A 26 38.18 32.66 14.31
CA ASN A 26 39.11 33.73 13.91
C ASN A 26 38.43 34.98 13.34
N ASP A 27 37.10 34.90 13.01
CA ASP A 27 36.35 36.05 12.47
C ASP A 27 35.63 36.90 13.52
N ALA A 28 35.70 36.49 14.82
CA ALA A 28 35.04 37.20 15.91
C ALA A 28 35.89 38.33 16.58
N SER A 29 37.13 38.60 16.12
CA SER A 29 38.06 39.54 16.77
C SER A 29 38.28 40.88 16.05
N SER A 30 37.45 41.22 15.03
CA SER A 30 37.60 42.47 14.30
C SER A 30 36.26 43.18 14.07
N ILE A 31 35.61 43.63 15.18
CA ILE A 31 34.51 44.61 15.11
C ILE A 31 35.04 45.89 15.67
N PRO A 32 35.14 47.00 14.89
CA PRO A 32 35.52 48.31 15.44
C PRO A 32 34.38 48.88 16.30
N VAL A 33 34.76 49.34 17.52
CA VAL A 33 33.88 50.06 18.43
C VAL A 33 33.51 51.40 17.77
N ILE A 34 32.22 51.57 17.47
CA ILE A 34 31.69 52.84 16.99
C ILE A 34 31.46 53.74 18.23
N GLU A 35 32.20 54.80 18.29
CA GLU A 35 32.14 55.86 19.29
C GLU A 35 30.74 56.54 19.30
N GLU A 36 30.14 56.64 20.48
CA GLU A 36 28.82 57.15 20.74
C GLU A 36 28.72 58.64 20.35
N ALA A 37 28.05 58.96 19.25
CA ALA A 37 27.78 60.33 18.88
C ALA A 37 26.70 60.93 19.80
N ILE A 38 27.06 61.96 20.56
CA ILE A 38 26.18 62.74 21.42
C ILE A 38 25.12 63.42 20.55
N VAL A 39 23.85 62.97 20.66
CA VAL A 39 22.70 63.64 20.07
C VAL A 39 22.17 64.70 21.05
N PRO A 40 22.04 65.99 20.63
CA PRO A 40 21.48 67.00 21.49
C PRO A 40 19.98 66.77 21.76
N PRO A 41 19.47 67.24 22.94
CA PRO A 41 18.09 67.01 23.37
C PRO A 41 17.11 67.76 22.47
N ARG A 42 16.10 67.02 21.93
CA ARG A 42 14.97 67.63 21.21
C ARG A 42 14.08 68.45 22.17
N PRO A 43 13.55 69.60 21.74
CA PRO A 43 12.58 70.33 22.52
C PRO A 43 11.28 69.60 22.70
N PRO A 44 10.53 69.85 23.80
CA PRO A 44 9.28 69.18 24.07
C PRO A 44 8.23 69.59 23.08
N LEU A 45 7.57 68.67 22.47
CA LEU A 45 6.39 68.83 21.65
C LEU A 45 5.17 69.09 22.52
N PRO A 46 4.24 69.98 22.10
CA PRO A 46 3.08 70.28 22.91
C PRO A 46 2.14 69.08 23.09
N GLU A 47 1.70 68.96 24.37
CA GLU A 47 0.54 68.11 24.71
C GLU A 47 -0.69 68.63 24.01
N SER A 48 -1.18 67.91 23.03
CA SER A 48 -2.52 68.08 22.52
C SER A 48 -3.14 66.72 22.22
N ALA A 49 -4.02 66.37 23.11
CA ALA A 49 -5.28 65.64 22.91
C ALA A 49 -5.42 64.81 21.62
N ALA A 50 -5.54 63.53 21.82
CA ALA A 50 -6.67 62.79 21.30
C ALA A 50 -6.57 61.35 21.81
N ASP A 51 -7.40 61.05 22.77
CA ASP A 51 -7.94 59.71 22.96
C ASP A 51 -8.56 59.22 21.65
N HIS A 52 -7.76 58.55 20.85
CA HIS A 52 -8.29 57.71 19.77
C HIS A 52 -8.42 56.30 20.32
N PRO A 53 -9.63 55.72 20.36
CA PRO A 53 -9.79 54.33 20.69
C PRO A 53 -8.96 53.51 19.70
N ALA A 54 -8.03 52.71 20.22
CA ALA A 54 -7.21 51.80 19.46
C ALA A 54 -8.11 51.04 18.50
N GLU A 55 -7.87 51.17 17.19
CA GLU A 55 -8.70 50.67 16.15
C GLU A 55 -9.00 49.17 16.39
N PRO A 56 -10.28 48.76 16.29
CA PRO A 56 -10.67 47.35 16.42
C PRO A 56 -9.87 46.41 15.47
N ALA A 57 -9.33 46.97 14.39
CA ALA A 57 -8.47 46.30 13.43
C ALA A 57 -7.08 45.92 14.00
N ALA A 58 -6.51 46.70 14.95
CA ALA A 58 -5.23 46.39 15.57
C ALA A 58 -5.37 45.24 16.58
N ALA A 59 -6.43 45.28 17.40
CA ALA A 59 -6.75 44.21 18.35
C ALA A 59 -7.07 42.90 17.62
N MET A 60 -7.79 42.93 16.49
CA MET A 60 -8.11 41.79 15.64
C MET A 60 -6.84 41.20 15.03
N ARG A 61 -5.91 42.04 14.56
CA ARG A 61 -4.61 41.57 14.00
C ARG A 61 -3.76 40.89 15.05
N GLU A 62 -3.76 41.36 16.26
CA GLU A 62 -3.01 40.76 17.38
C GLU A 62 -3.62 39.43 17.82
N GLN A 63 -4.96 39.32 17.87
CA GLN A 63 -5.65 38.06 18.13
C GLN A 63 -5.39 37.03 17.01
N LEU A 64 -5.37 37.44 15.74
CA LEU A 64 -5.03 36.58 14.63
C LEU A 64 -3.57 36.12 14.67
N ARG A 65 -2.63 36.97 15.10
CA ARG A 65 -1.23 36.57 15.28
C ARG A 65 -1.08 35.58 16.42
N GLN A 66 -1.75 35.80 17.54
CA GLN A 66 -1.73 34.88 18.68
C GLN A 66 -2.36 33.54 18.29
N ALA A 67 -3.55 33.53 17.68
CA ALA A 67 -4.20 32.32 17.21
C ALA A 67 -3.34 31.54 16.20
N ARG A 68 -2.62 32.24 15.32
CA ARG A 68 -1.68 31.62 14.39
C ARG A 68 -0.46 31.03 15.11
N GLY A 69 0.10 31.73 16.09
CA GLY A 69 1.21 31.25 16.92
C GLY A 69 0.81 30.01 17.74
N ASP A 70 -0.38 30.03 18.34
CA ASP A 70 -0.92 28.89 19.09
C ASP A 70 -1.16 27.68 18.16
N PHE A 71 -1.71 27.93 16.97
CA PHE A 71 -1.90 26.89 15.97
C PHE A 71 -0.57 26.29 15.48
N GLU A 72 0.43 27.13 15.19
CA GLU A 72 1.76 26.68 14.79
C GLU A 72 2.43 25.85 15.92
N THR A 73 2.24 26.25 17.17
CA THR A 73 2.75 25.52 18.35
C THR A 73 2.04 24.17 18.52
N HIS A 74 0.72 24.13 18.39
CA HIS A 74 -0.03 22.87 18.45
C HIS A 74 0.32 21.91 17.30
N VAL A 75 0.52 22.44 16.10
CA VAL A 75 0.94 21.63 14.94
C VAL A 75 2.36 21.08 15.15
N SER A 76 3.30 21.89 15.69
CA SER A 76 4.66 21.42 15.96
C SER A 76 4.68 20.34 17.06
N GLN A 77 3.94 20.52 18.14
CA GLN A 77 3.80 19.51 19.19
C GLN A 77 3.15 18.21 18.69
N ALA A 78 2.08 18.32 17.91
CA ALA A 78 1.46 17.15 17.28
C ALA A 78 2.44 16.41 16.36
N ARG A 79 3.27 17.14 15.61
CA ARG A 79 4.29 16.58 14.75
C ARG A 79 5.38 15.85 15.53
N GLU A 80 5.88 16.45 16.61
CA GLU A 80 6.85 15.82 17.51
C GLU A 80 6.30 14.55 18.15
N HIS A 81 5.05 14.55 18.60
CA HIS A 81 4.40 13.35 19.13
C HIS A 81 4.25 12.24 18.09
N LEU A 82 3.91 12.58 16.83
CA LEU A 82 3.83 11.65 15.74
C LEU A 82 5.21 11.07 15.38
N ASP A 83 6.24 11.91 15.32
CA ASP A 83 7.60 11.48 15.01
C ASP A 83 8.15 10.55 16.11
N GLN A 84 7.94 10.88 17.40
CA GLN A 84 8.32 10.01 18.52
C GLN A 84 7.56 8.68 18.51
N ALA A 85 6.26 8.70 18.20
CA ALA A 85 5.47 7.48 18.06
C ALA A 85 5.97 6.63 16.89
N ASN A 86 6.26 7.27 15.76
CA ASN A 86 6.79 6.61 14.57
C ASN A 86 8.17 6.00 14.83
N GLU A 87 9.08 6.70 15.52
CA GLU A 87 10.38 6.17 15.91
C GLU A 87 10.27 4.95 16.82
N ARG A 88 9.37 4.98 17.81
CA ARG A 88 9.11 3.81 18.69
C ARG A 88 8.58 2.61 17.91
N ILE A 89 7.69 2.85 16.95
CA ILE A 89 7.14 1.80 16.10
C ILE A 89 8.21 1.29 15.14
N LYS A 90 9.00 2.20 14.52
CA LYS A 90 10.12 1.86 13.64
C LYS A 90 11.18 1.03 14.36
N ALA A 91 11.51 1.37 15.61
CA ALA A 91 12.43 0.60 16.44
C ALA A 91 11.91 -0.82 16.76
N ARG A 92 10.58 -0.99 16.91
CA ARG A 92 9.95 -2.30 17.20
C ARG A 92 9.63 -3.13 15.97
N THR A 93 9.30 -2.50 14.86
CA THR A 93 8.79 -3.18 13.66
C THR A 93 9.70 -3.07 12.45
N GLY A 94 10.71 -2.17 12.49
CA GLY A 94 11.55 -1.84 11.35
C GLY A 94 10.83 -1.07 10.22
N ARG A 95 9.59 -0.61 10.45
CA ARG A 95 8.72 0.02 9.43
C ARG A 95 8.38 1.45 9.80
N ASP A 96 8.40 2.32 8.80
CA ASP A 96 7.96 3.71 8.91
C ASP A 96 6.44 3.79 8.74
N LEU A 97 5.73 4.06 9.85
CA LEU A 97 4.26 4.09 9.86
C LEU A 97 3.70 5.25 9.05
N ILE A 98 4.33 6.43 9.12
CA ILE A 98 3.85 7.62 8.42
C ILE A 98 3.94 7.42 6.92
N LEU A 99 5.10 6.95 6.45
CA LEU A 99 5.30 6.67 5.02
C LEU A 99 4.35 5.56 4.53
N ALA A 100 4.18 4.51 5.33
CA ALA A 100 3.25 3.44 5.00
C ALA A 100 1.82 3.97 4.85
N THR A 101 1.32 4.74 5.83
CA THR A 101 -0.03 5.30 5.77
C THR A 101 -0.21 6.24 4.58
N ALA A 102 0.79 7.11 4.30
CA ALA A 102 0.74 8.03 3.16
C ALA A 102 0.67 7.30 1.81
N VAL A 103 1.48 6.25 1.61
CA VAL A 103 1.46 5.42 0.40
C VAL A 103 0.11 4.70 0.25
N GLY A 104 -0.42 4.13 1.34
CA GLY A 104 -1.74 3.46 1.34
C GLY A 104 -2.88 4.42 0.99
N LEU A 105 -2.88 5.63 1.59
CA LEU A 105 -3.85 6.68 1.29
C LEU A 105 -3.75 7.16 -0.16
N ALA A 106 -2.53 7.39 -0.68
CA ALA A 106 -2.32 7.81 -2.06
C ALA A 106 -2.84 6.75 -3.05
N PHE A 107 -2.52 5.47 -2.82
CA PHE A 107 -3.00 4.37 -3.64
C PHE A 107 -4.53 4.24 -3.59
N GLY A 108 -5.11 4.30 -2.38
CA GLY A 108 -6.56 4.28 -2.18
C GLY A 108 -7.25 5.47 -2.85
N ALA A 109 -6.68 6.67 -2.76
CA ALA A 109 -7.23 7.88 -3.41
C ALA A 109 -7.21 7.77 -4.94
N VAL A 110 -6.12 7.27 -5.54
CA VAL A 110 -6.01 7.04 -6.98
C VAL A 110 -7.04 6.00 -7.45
N LEU A 111 -7.17 4.90 -6.69
CA LEU A 111 -8.16 3.86 -6.98
C LEU A 111 -9.59 4.40 -6.89
N LEU A 112 -9.93 5.12 -5.82
CA LEU A 112 -11.24 5.74 -5.66
C LEU A 112 -11.52 6.76 -6.76
N ALA A 113 -10.56 7.64 -7.06
CA ALA A 113 -10.71 8.63 -8.11
C ALA A 113 -10.95 7.97 -9.48
N SER A 114 -10.27 6.86 -9.79
CA SER A 114 -10.50 6.12 -11.03
C SER A 114 -11.94 5.58 -11.11
N LEU A 115 -12.46 4.98 -10.05
CA LEU A 115 -13.79 4.37 -10.06
C LEU A 115 -14.92 5.41 -10.01
N LEU A 116 -14.71 6.56 -9.33
CA LEU A 116 -15.73 7.60 -9.18
C LEU A 116 -15.83 8.54 -10.38
N PHE A 117 -14.71 8.86 -11.04
CA PHE A 117 -14.68 9.88 -12.08
C PHE A 117 -14.49 9.31 -13.49
N ILE A 118 -13.54 8.40 -13.68
CA ILE A 118 -13.19 7.85 -15.00
C ILE A 118 -12.82 6.39 -14.84
N LYS A 119 -13.81 5.49 -14.98
CA LYS A 119 -13.63 4.05 -14.76
C LYS A 119 -12.54 3.41 -15.62
N GLU A 120 -12.26 3.96 -16.79
CA GLU A 120 -11.22 3.49 -17.70
C GLU A 120 -9.82 3.64 -17.12
N LEU A 121 -9.59 4.60 -16.18
CA LEU A 121 -8.33 4.73 -15.46
C LEU A 121 -8.04 3.55 -14.53
N PHE A 122 -9.02 2.73 -14.22
CA PHE A 122 -8.80 1.49 -13.47
C PHE A 122 -8.05 0.43 -14.30
N ILE A 123 -8.12 0.50 -15.66
CA ILE A 123 -7.42 -0.45 -16.54
C ILE A 123 -5.90 -0.41 -16.34
N PRO A 124 -5.21 0.75 -16.46
CA PRO A 124 -3.78 0.81 -16.18
C PRO A 124 -3.43 0.44 -14.74
N ILE A 125 -4.30 0.69 -13.76
CA ILE A 125 -4.10 0.26 -12.36
C ILE A 125 -4.11 -1.27 -12.29
N ALA A 126 -5.12 -1.93 -12.85
CA ALA A 126 -5.22 -3.38 -12.89
C ALA A 126 -4.04 -4.03 -13.64
N LEU A 127 -3.61 -3.42 -14.75
CA LEU A 127 -2.40 -3.85 -15.48
C LEU A 127 -1.14 -3.72 -14.62
N ALA A 128 -0.97 -2.60 -13.92
CA ALA A 128 0.17 -2.40 -13.03
C ALA A 128 0.18 -3.44 -11.89
N ILE A 129 -0.97 -3.69 -11.27
CA ILE A 129 -1.12 -4.72 -10.24
C ILE A 129 -0.76 -6.10 -10.80
N ALA A 130 -1.26 -6.44 -11.99
CA ALA A 130 -0.98 -7.74 -12.61
C ALA A 130 0.50 -7.90 -12.97
N VAL A 131 1.12 -6.92 -13.61
CA VAL A 131 2.53 -6.98 -14.02
C VAL A 131 3.46 -7.04 -12.80
N LEU A 132 3.24 -6.19 -11.80
CA LEU A 132 4.03 -6.18 -10.58
C LEU A 132 3.79 -7.45 -9.75
N GLY A 133 2.54 -7.91 -9.65
CA GLY A 133 2.21 -9.17 -8.96
C GLY A 133 2.85 -10.39 -9.63
N ILE A 134 2.81 -10.49 -10.98
CA ILE A 134 3.52 -11.53 -11.73
C ILE A 134 5.02 -11.45 -11.43
N PHE A 135 5.60 -10.26 -11.44
CA PHE A 135 7.02 -10.07 -11.16
C PHE A 135 7.37 -10.52 -9.74
N GLU A 136 6.59 -10.13 -8.73
CA GLU A 136 6.82 -10.49 -7.33
C GLU A 136 6.73 -12.00 -7.11
N ILE A 137 5.64 -12.63 -7.52
CA ILE A 137 5.44 -14.07 -7.33
C ILE A 137 6.48 -14.89 -8.11
N THR A 138 6.79 -14.50 -9.36
CA THR A 138 7.80 -15.20 -10.17
C THR A 138 9.19 -15.08 -9.55
N ARG A 139 9.55 -13.91 -9.01
CA ARG A 139 10.81 -13.70 -8.31
C ARG A 139 10.90 -14.54 -7.03
N ALA A 140 9.83 -14.57 -6.23
CA ALA A 140 9.75 -15.38 -5.02
C ALA A 140 9.91 -16.88 -5.33
N LEU A 141 9.19 -17.38 -6.34
CA LEU A 141 9.28 -18.76 -6.80
C LEU A 141 10.66 -19.12 -7.35
N ARG A 142 11.33 -18.19 -8.05
CA ARG A 142 12.73 -18.39 -8.48
C ARG A 142 13.67 -18.48 -7.29
N GLY A 143 13.47 -17.67 -6.26
CA GLY A 143 14.25 -17.72 -5.03
C GLY A 143 14.14 -19.05 -4.30
N SER A 144 13.01 -19.76 -4.43
CA SER A 144 12.80 -21.11 -3.88
C SER A 144 13.29 -22.24 -4.78
N GLY A 145 14.02 -21.91 -5.86
CA GLY A 145 14.61 -22.88 -6.78
C GLY A 145 13.70 -23.29 -7.97
N ARG A 146 12.52 -22.68 -8.13
CA ARG A 146 11.66 -22.89 -9.31
C ARG A 146 12.22 -22.13 -10.51
N ARG A 147 12.01 -22.65 -11.72
CA ARG A 147 12.45 -22.01 -12.95
C ARG A 147 11.23 -21.53 -13.76
N ILE A 148 10.93 -20.26 -13.60
CA ILE A 148 9.79 -19.61 -14.25
C ILE A 148 10.32 -18.35 -14.96
N ASP A 149 10.10 -18.24 -16.27
CA ASP A 149 10.58 -17.11 -17.06
C ASP A 149 9.61 -15.94 -16.97
N ILE A 150 10.10 -14.75 -16.60
CA ILE A 150 9.27 -13.57 -16.34
C ILE A 150 8.61 -13.06 -17.63
N ILE A 151 9.37 -13.01 -18.74
CA ILE A 151 8.90 -12.40 -19.99
C ILE A 151 7.63 -13.07 -20.51
N PRO A 152 7.58 -14.41 -20.74
CA PRO A 152 6.36 -15.05 -21.20
C PRO A 152 5.21 -14.92 -20.18
N GLN A 153 5.50 -14.91 -18.88
CA GLN A 153 4.49 -14.70 -17.85
C GLN A 153 3.85 -13.31 -17.97
N VAL A 154 4.64 -12.25 -18.13
CA VAL A 154 4.14 -10.89 -18.25
C VAL A 154 3.39 -10.69 -19.56
N VAL A 155 3.93 -11.17 -20.70
CA VAL A 155 3.27 -11.04 -22.02
C VAL A 155 1.90 -11.74 -22.00
N ALA A 156 1.85 -12.98 -21.52
CA ALA A 156 0.61 -13.73 -21.39
C ALA A 156 -0.37 -13.06 -20.43
N GLY A 157 0.13 -12.61 -19.25
CA GLY A 157 -0.70 -11.96 -18.25
C GLY A 157 -1.30 -10.64 -18.71
N VAL A 158 -0.53 -9.80 -19.41
CA VAL A 158 -1.05 -8.55 -20.01
C VAL A 158 -2.17 -8.85 -21.02
N ALA A 159 -2.00 -9.87 -21.87
CA ALA A 159 -3.03 -10.28 -22.80
C ALA A 159 -4.32 -10.71 -22.09
N VAL A 160 -4.23 -11.50 -21.02
CA VAL A 160 -5.38 -11.94 -20.21
C VAL A 160 -6.09 -10.75 -19.55
N VAL A 161 -5.35 -9.82 -18.94
CA VAL A 161 -5.93 -8.64 -18.29
C VAL A 161 -6.66 -7.76 -19.30
N LEU A 162 -6.04 -7.47 -20.45
CA LEU A 162 -6.68 -6.67 -21.51
C LEU A 162 -7.91 -7.37 -22.08
N ALA A 163 -7.86 -8.68 -22.26
CA ALA A 163 -9.01 -9.45 -22.70
C ALA A 163 -10.20 -9.30 -21.74
N GLY A 164 -9.99 -9.21 -20.43
CA GLY A 164 -11.04 -9.00 -19.45
C GLY A 164 -11.90 -7.75 -19.71
N TYR A 165 -11.31 -6.68 -20.22
CA TYR A 165 -12.04 -5.45 -20.54
C TYR A 165 -12.52 -5.39 -21.98
N PHE A 166 -11.65 -5.71 -22.95
CA PHE A 166 -11.89 -5.45 -24.37
C PHE A 166 -12.56 -6.58 -25.13
N THR A 167 -12.69 -7.77 -24.53
CA THR A 167 -13.26 -8.92 -25.24
C THR A 167 -14.49 -9.50 -24.52
N PRO A 168 -15.37 -10.23 -25.22
CA PRO A 168 -16.48 -10.93 -24.57
C PRO A 168 -15.96 -12.00 -23.61
N VAL A 169 -16.81 -12.34 -22.61
CA VAL A 169 -16.47 -13.26 -21.51
C VAL A 169 -15.83 -14.57 -21.99
N TRP A 170 -16.41 -15.20 -23.01
CA TRP A 170 -15.90 -16.47 -23.55
C TRP A 170 -14.47 -16.33 -24.12
N LEU A 171 -14.16 -15.19 -24.75
CA LEU A 171 -12.84 -14.98 -25.34
C LEU A 171 -11.77 -14.72 -24.26
N THR A 172 -12.14 -14.13 -23.11
CA THR A 172 -11.24 -14.02 -21.95
C THR A 172 -10.83 -15.39 -21.44
N TRP A 173 -11.76 -16.37 -21.38
CA TRP A 173 -11.44 -17.74 -21.02
C TRP A 173 -10.51 -18.42 -22.03
N VAL A 174 -10.77 -18.19 -23.32
CA VAL A 174 -9.89 -18.68 -24.39
C VAL A 174 -8.49 -18.05 -24.27
N THR A 175 -8.41 -16.76 -24.02
CA THR A 175 -7.13 -16.07 -23.81
C THR A 175 -6.38 -16.62 -22.60
N LEU A 176 -7.07 -16.91 -21.50
CA LEU A 176 -6.47 -17.57 -20.33
C LEU A 176 -5.90 -18.96 -20.70
N LEU A 177 -6.68 -19.76 -21.41
CA LEU A 177 -6.21 -21.09 -21.86
C LEU A 177 -4.95 -20.95 -22.70
N PHE A 178 -4.94 -20.04 -23.67
CA PHE A 178 -3.75 -19.77 -24.49
C PHE A 178 -2.57 -19.26 -23.66
N ALA A 179 -2.80 -18.39 -22.67
CA ALA A 179 -1.78 -17.89 -21.77
C ALA A 179 -1.12 -19.02 -20.97
N VAL A 180 -1.92 -19.92 -20.39
CA VAL A 180 -1.43 -21.09 -19.67
C VAL A 180 -0.66 -22.03 -20.61
N VAL A 181 -1.21 -22.34 -21.77
CA VAL A 181 -0.53 -23.18 -22.78
C VAL A 181 0.79 -22.55 -23.24
N LEU A 182 0.80 -21.23 -23.50
CA LEU A 182 2.01 -20.51 -23.91
C LEU A 182 3.12 -20.64 -22.84
N VAL A 183 2.80 -20.43 -21.59
CA VAL A 183 3.76 -20.50 -20.48
C VAL A 183 4.27 -21.92 -20.28
N VAL A 184 3.40 -22.92 -20.34
CA VAL A 184 3.77 -24.34 -20.24
C VAL A 184 4.67 -24.74 -21.40
N VAL A 185 4.26 -24.45 -22.64
CA VAL A 185 5.04 -24.77 -23.85
C VAL A 185 6.38 -24.06 -23.83
N TRP A 186 6.41 -22.78 -23.46
CA TRP A 186 7.65 -22.04 -23.29
C TRP A 186 8.61 -22.73 -22.31
N ARG A 187 8.09 -23.17 -21.15
CA ARG A 187 8.92 -23.86 -20.16
C ARG A 187 9.49 -25.16 -20.68
N LEU A 188 8.72 -25.92 -21.46
CA LEU A 188 9.19 -27.16 -22.08
C LEU A 188 10.28 -26.88 -23.13
N PHE A 189 10.08 -25.89 -24.01
CA PHE A 189 11.10 -25.48 -24.98
C PHE A 189 12.38 -24.97 -24.32
N ALA A 190 12.25 -24.13 -23.28
CA ALA A 190 13.40 -23.63 -22.52
C ALA A 190 14.22 -24.78 -21.92
N GLN A 191 13.57 -25.87 -21.48
CA GLN A 191 14.25 -27.07 -20.98
C GLN A 191 15.00 -27.83 -22.05
N MET A 192 14.50 -27.84 -23.29
CA MET A 192 15.19 -28.53 -24.41
C MET A 192 16.50 -27.81 -24.79
N ILE A 193 16.55 -26.49 -24.62
CA ILE A 193 17.71 -25.66 -24.95
C ILE A 193 18.75 -25.67 -23.83
N VAL A 194 18.31 -25.62 -22.56
CA VAL A 194 19.19 -25.49 -21.40
C VAL A 194 19.33 -26.83 -20.68
N LYS A 195 20.52 -27.39 -20.67
CA LYS A 195 20.86 -28.61 -19.91
C LYS A 195 21.24 -28.23 -18.48
N ASP A 196 20.28 -28.10 -17.60
CA ASP A 196 20.46 -27.70 -16.20
C ASP A 196 20.37 -28.84 -15.18
N GLY A 197 20.30 -30.10 -15.66
CA GLY A 197 20.26 -31.31 -14.82
C GLY A 197 18.94 -31.52 -14.08
N ARG A 198 17.87 -30.80 -14.43
CA ARG A 198 16.54 -30.96 -13.81
C ARG A 198 15.88 -32.26 -14.23
N THR A 199 15.17 -32.85 -13.24
CA THR A 199 14.34 -34.03 -13.51
C THR A 199 13.05 -33.66 -14.25
N TYR A 200 12.40 -34.65 -14.88
CA TYR A 200 11.07 -34.42 -15.49
C TYR A 200 10.03 -33.93 -14.50
N GLY A 201 10.12 -34.39 -13.22
CA GLY A 201 9.24 -33.95 -12.15
C GLY A 201 9.41 -32.46 -11.82
N ASP A 202 10.66 -31.96 -11.82
CA ASP A 202 10.93 -30.54 -11.60
C ASP A 202 10.36 -29.68 -12.72
N VAL A 203 10.54 -30.12 -13.98
CA VAL A 203 10.03 -29.39 -15.15
C VAL A 203 8.49 -29.34 -15.14
N LEU A 204 7.85 -30.46 -14.82
CA LEU A 204 6.38 -30.53 -14.69
C LEU A 204 5.89 -29.59 -13.59
N THR A 205 6.56 -29.60 -12.44
CA THR A 205 6.23 -28.70 -11.33
C THR A 205 6.39 -27.22 -11.71
N ASP A 206 7.50 -26.86 -12.38
CA ASP A 206 7.72 -25.51 -12.88
C ASP A 206 6.62 -25.08 -13.86
N ALA A 207 6.19 -25.98 -14.76
CA ALA A 207 5.12 -25.71 -15.72
C ALA A 207 3.76 -25.51 -15.04
N VAL A 208 3.40 -26.38 -14.09
CA VAL A 208 2.15 -26.26 -13.32
C VAL A 208 2.13 -24.97 -12.49
N VAL A 209 3.23 -24.67 -11.81
CA VAL A 209 3.34 -23.42 -11.01
C VAL A 209 3.31 -22.19 -11.93
N GLY A 210 3.96 -22.25 -13.11
CA GLY A 210 3.87 -21.19 -14.11
C GLY A 210 2.44 -20.96 -14.61
N GLY A 211 1.69 -22.02 -14.86
CA GLY A 211 0.26 -21.94 -15.20
C GLY A 211 -0.59 -21.37 -14.06
N PHE A 212 -0.30 -21.76 -12.81
CA PHE A 212 -0.97 -21.21 -11.62
C PHE A 212 -0.78 -19.70 -11.51
N VAL A 213 0.41 -19.16 -11.80
CA VAL A 213 0.66 -17.71 -11.80
C VAL A 213 -0.31 -16.98 -12.72
N GLN A 214 -0.62 -17.52 -13.91
CA GLN A 214 -1.57 -16.91 -14.86
C GLN A 214 -3.01 -16.88 -14.33
N ILE A 215 -3.39 -17.88 -13.54
CA ILE A 215 -4.73 -17.93 -12.92
C ILE A 215 -4.78 -17.00 -11.70
N TYR A 216 -3.78 -17.04 -10.86
CA TYR A 216 -3.82 -16.36 -9.56
C TYR A 216 -3.73 -14.84 -9.66
N VAL A 217 -2.94 -14.30 -10.58
CA VAL A 217 -2.74 -12.84 -10.67
C VAL A 217 -3.48 -12.24 -11.87
N PRO A 218 -3.08 -12.47 -13.14
CA PRO A 218 -3.69 -11.75 -14.25
C PRO A 218 -5.14 -12.14 -14.52
N PHE A 219 -5.52 -13.42 -14.32
CA PHE A 219 -6.91 -13.78 -14.54
C PHE A 219 -7.85 -13.20 -13.48
N LEU A 220 -7.47 -13.21 -12.20
CA LEU A 220 -8.26 -12.55 -11.16
C LEU A 220 -8.37 -11.03 -11.41
N ALA A 221 -7.29 -10.38 -11.84
CA ALA A 221 -7.34 -8.98 -12.26
C ALA A 221 -8.24 -8.77 -13.49
N ALA A 222 -8.24 -9.70 -14.45
CA ALA A 222 -9.14 -9.66 -15.61
C ALA A 222 -10.62 -9.77 -15.21
N LEU A 223 -10.94 -10.58 -14.18
CA LEU A 223 -12.32 -10.66 -13.66
C LEU A 223 -12.80 -9.32 -13.09
N ALA A 224 -11.91 -8.56 -12.40
CA ALA A 224 -12.24 -7.22 -11.94
C ALA A 224 -12.55 -6.27 -13.10
N LEU A 225 -11.76 -6.34 -14.21
CA LEU A 225 -12.01 -5.55 -15.41
C LEU A 225 -13.26 -6.03 -16.17
N MET A 226 -13.54 -7.33 -16.17
CA MET A 226 -14.77 -7.89 -16.72
C MET A 226 -16.00 -7.38 -15.96
N LEU A 227 -15.91 -7.29 -14.64
CA LEU A 227 -16.94 -6.69 -13.80
C LEU A 227 -17.06 -5.18 -14.07
N LEU A 228 -15.94 -4.45 -14.14
CA LEU A 228 -15.90 -3.01 -14.39
C LEU A 228 -16.61 -2.62 -15.71
N ARG A 229 -16.51 -3.46 -16.72
CA ARG A 229 -17.12 -3.24 -18.03
C ARG A 229 -18.65 -3.31 -18.01
N GLN A 230 -19.23 -4.04 -17.05
CA GLN A 230 -20.68 -4.19 -16.93
C GLN A 230 -21.35 -2.85 -16.60
N GLU A 231 -22.66 -2.78 -16.83
CA GLU A 231 -23.48 -1.64 -16.44
C GLU A 231 -23.46 -1.50 -14.91
N GLY A 232 -23.13 -0.29 -14.40
CA GLY A 232 -22.93 -0.09 -12.97
C GLY A 232 -21.71 -0.83 -12.38
N GLY A 233 -20.88 -1.47 -13.22
CA GLY A 233 -19.77 -2.32 -12.79
C GLY A 233 -18.75 -1.62 -11.89
N GLN A 234 -18.53 -0.30 -12.07
CA GLN A 234 -17.65 0.47 -11.20
C GLN A 234 -18.11 0.46 -9.72
N TRP A 235 -19.41 0.47 -9.49
CA TRP A 235 -19.98 0.43 -8.14
C TRP A 235 -19.82 -0.95 -7.50
N TRP A 236 -19.90 -2.00 -8.28
CA TRP A 236 -19.61 -3.35 -7.83
C TRP A 236 -18.12 -3.59 -7.55
N VAL A 237 -17.24 -3.01 -8.38
CA VAL A 237 -15.80 -3.05 -8.11
C VAL A 237 -15.48 -2.29 -6.82
N LEU A 238 -16.01 -1.09 -6.64
CA LEU A 238 -15.88 -0.33 -5.41
C LEU A 238 -16.46 -1.11 -4.22
N GLY A 239 -17.63 -1.71 -4.40
CA GLY A 239 -18.35 -2.45 -3.37
C GLY A 239 -17.55 -3.64 -2.84
N PHE A 240 -17.06 -4.52 -3.71
CA PHE A 240 -16.33 -5.69 -3.21
C PHE A 240 -14.99 -5.30 -2.57
N ILE A 241 -14.29 -4.28 -3.08
CA ILE A 241 -13.07 -3.76 -2.45
C ILE A 241 -13.39 -3.19 -1.07
N ALA A 242 -14.47 -2.40 -0.95
CA ALA A 242 -14.88 -1.83 0.33
C ALA A 242 -15.26 -2.91 1.36
N VAL A 243 -15.96 -3.98 0.95
CA VAL A 243 -16.28 -5.12 1.83
C VAL A 243 -15.02 -5.86 2.25
N ALA A 244 -14.07 -6.12 1.34
CA ALA A 244 -12.80 -6.78 1.65
C ALA A 244 -12.01 -5.95 2.68
N VAL A 245 -11.87 -4.64 2.46
CA VAL A 245 -11.18 -3.72 3.40
C VAL A 245 -11.91 -3.64 4.74
N ALA A 246 -13.25 -3.60 4.74
CA ALA A 246 -14.03 -3.59 5.97
C ALA A 246 -13.85 -4.89 6.76
N SER A 247 -13.83 -6.04 6.08
CA SER A 247 -13.60 -7.34 6.72
C SER A 247 -12.21 -7.43 7.36
N ASP A 248 -11.17 -6.99 6.66
CA ASP A 248 -9.79 -6.97 7.18
C ASP A 248 -9.65 -6.01 8.37
N THR A 249 -10.29 -4.84 8.29
CA THR A 249 -10.34 -3.87 9.40
C THR A 249 -11.06 -4.43 10.62
N GLY A 250 -12.23 -5.07 10.41
CA GLY A 250 -13.01 -5.71 11.46
C GLY A 250 -12.25 -6.87 12.11
N ALA A 251 -11.57 -7.69 11.28
CA ALA A 251 -10.70 -8.77 11.75
C ALA A 251 -9.56 -8.25 12.64
N TYR A 252 -8.91 -7.18 12.20
CA TYR A 252 -7.81 -6.56 12.94
C TYR A 252 -8.29 -5.95 14.25
N ALA A 253 -9.36 -5.17 14.22
CA ALA A 253 -9.90 -4.50 15.41
C ALA A 253 -10.33 -5.50 16.49
N ALA A 254 -11.13 -6.50 16.13
CA ALA A 254 -11.58 -7.54 17.06
C ALA A 254 -10.42 -8.44 17.51
N GLY A 255 -9.50 -8.80 16.59
CA GLY A 255 -8.34 -9.62 16.89
C GLY A 255 -7.41 -8.96 17.91
N VAL A 256 -7.18 -7.65 17.81
CA VAL A 256 -6.36 -6.88 18.78
C VAL A 256 -7.09 -6.70 20.11
N ALA A 257 -8.41 -6.43 20.08
CA ALA A 257 -9.18 -6.14 21.29
C ALA A 257 -9.46 -7.38 22.15
N ILE A 258 -9.83 -8.49 21.52
CA ILE A 258 -10.33 -9.69 22.24
C ILE A 258 -9.76 -11.01 21.74
N GLY A 259 -8.84 -11.01 20.75
CA GLY A 259 -8.29 -12.22 20.13
C GLY A 259 -7.50 -13.09 21.12
N LYS A 260 -7.89 -14.35 21.24
CA LYS A 260 -7.28 -15.35 22.14
C LYS A 260 -6.95 -16.66 21.43
N HIS A 261 -7.80 -17.07 20.47
CA HIS A 261 -7.72 -18.39 19.85
C HIS A 261 -7.20 -18.28 18.40
N PRO A 262 -5.94 -18.69 18.13
CA PRO A 262 -5.39 -18.66 16.79
C PRO A 262 -6.20 -19.53 15.82
N MET A 263 -6.54 -18.99 14.63
CA MET A 263 -7.32 -19.68 13.59
C MET A 263 -6.44 -20.59 12.72
N ALA A 264 -5.24 -20.14 12.37
CA ALA A 264 -4.32 -20.85 11.49
C ALA A 264 -2.87 -20.77 12.02
N PRO A 265 -2.50 -21.44 13.14
CA PRO A 265 -1.22 -21.24 13.83
C PRO A 265 0.02 -21.48 12.98
N ARG A 266 -0.03 -22.43 12.03
CA ARG A 266 1.10 -22.78 11.14
C ARG A 266 1.28 -21.85 9.97
N ILE A 267 0.21 -21.22 9.50
CA ILE A 267 0.17 -20.39 8.28
C ILE A 267 0.25 -18.91 8.67
N SER A 268 -0.69 -18.47 9.51
CA SER A 268 -0.81 -17.09 9.98
C SER A 268 -1.13 -17.07 11.49
N PRO A 269 -0.10 -17.08 12.38
CA PRO A 269 -0.29 -17.23 13.83
C PRO A 269 -1.00 -16.04 14.49
N LYS A 270 -1.10 -14.88 13.80
CA LYS A 270 -1.76 -13.69 14.32
C LYS A 270 -3.26 -13.64 14.03
N LYS A 271 -3.78 -14.49 13.12
CA LYS A 271 -5.22 -14.56 12.84
C LYS A 271 -5.93 -15.34 13.94
N THR A 272 -7.02 -14.77 14.48
CA THR A 272 -7.79 -15.35 15.57
C THR A 272 -9.26 -15.57 15.16
N TRP A 273 -9.94 -16.50 15.81
CA TRP A 273 -11.36 -16.77 15.61
C TRP A 273 -12.24 -15.59 16.03
N GLU A 274 -11.86 -14.87 17.08
CA GLU A 274 -12.54 -13.65 17.51
C GLU A 274 -12.38 -12.53 16.47
N GLY A 275 -11.18 -12.43 15.89
CA GLY A 275 -10.94 -11.54 14.75
C GLY A 275 -11.83 -11.90 13.56
N PHE A 276 -11.96 -13.18 13.22
CA PHE A 276 -12.86 -13.63 12.16
C PHE A 276 -14.34 -13.28 12.47
N GLY A 277 -14.78 -13.41 13.73
CA GLY A 277 -16.11 -12.93 14.15
C GLY A 277 -16.31 -11.43 13.90
N GLY A 278 -15.28 -10.60 14.19
CA GLY A 278 -15.30 -9.17 13.89
C GLY A 278 -15.36 -8.89 12.38
N ALA A 279 -14.64 -9.68 11.57
CA ALA A 279 -14.69 -9.60 10.12
C ALA A 279 -16.09 -9.92 9.57
N VAL A 280 -16.78 -10.94 10.11
CA VAL A 280 -18.15 -11.30 9.73
C VAL A 280 -19.10 -10.13 9.94
N ILE A 281 -19.06 -9.52 11.13
CA ILE A 281 -19.93 -8.38 11.46
C ILE A 281 -19.64 -7.20 10.51
N ALA A 282 -18.37 -6.85 10.33
CA ALA A 282 -17.97 -5.73 9.49
C ALA A 282 -18.34 -5.95 8.01
N ALA A 283 -18.11 -7.16 7.48
CA ALA A 283 -18.43 -7.51 6.10
C ALA A 283 -19.93 -7.50 5.81
N ILE A 284 -20.75 -8.06 6.72
CA ILE A 284 -22.23 -8.03 6.59
C ILE A 284 -22.72 -6.59 6.67
N ALA A 285 -22.24 -5.80 7.64
CA ALA A 285 -22.65 -4.40 7.77
C ALA A 285 -22.28 -3.59 6.51
N ALA A 286 -21.03 -3.73 6.02
CA ALA A 286 -20.59 -3.06 4.79
C ALA A 286 -21.41 -3.52 3.57
N GLY A 287 -21.63 -4.83 3.41
CA GLY A 287 -22.44 -5.38 2.31
C GLY A 287 -23.87 -4.87 2.31
N VAL A 288 -24.52 -4.83 3.47
CA VAL A 288 -25.89 -4.29 3.61
C VAL A 288 -25.95 -2.79 3.30
N LEU A 289 -24.99 -1.99 3.82
CA LEU A 289 -24.92 -0.56 3.53
C LEU A 289 -24.70 -0.29 2.04
N LEU A 290 -23.78 -1.04 1.42
CA LEU A 290 -23.53 -0.91 -0.02
C LEU A 290 -24.73 -1.33 -0.86
N ALA A 291 -25.46 -2.38 -0.46
CA ALA A 291 -26.68 -2.81 -1.13
C ALA A 291 -27.74 -1.70 -1.13
N LEU A 292 -27.95 -1.04 0.01
CA LEU A 292 -28.97 -0.02 0.17
C LEU A 292 -28.63 1.31 -0.49
N PHE A 293 -27.35 1.73 -0.44
CA PHE A 293 -26.97 3.09 -0.83
C PHE A 293 -26.17 3.18 -2.15
N LEU A 294 -25.60 2.08 -2.61
CA LEU A 294 -24.71 2.11 -3.77
C LEU A 294 -25.13 1.18 -4.89
N LEU A 295 -25.56 -0.05 -4.57
CA LEU A 295 -25.84 -1.09 -5.57
C LEU A 295 -27.35 -1.18 -5.88
N GLU A 296 -28.19 -0.50 -5.10
CA GLU A 296 -29.67 -0.49 -5.25
C GLU A 296 -30.26 -1.91 -5.34
N ILE A 297 -29.75 -2.83 -4.51
CA ILE A 297 -30.22 -4.22 -4.40
C ILE A 297 -30.81 -4.47 -3.01
N PRO A 298 -31.64 -5.53 -2.82
CA PRO A 298 -32.21 -5.85 -1.53
C PRO A 298 -31.16 -6.03 -0.43
N TRP A 299 -31.43 -5.58 0.79
CA TRP A 299 -30.50 -5.64 1.93
C TRP A 299 -29.97 -7.06 2.22
N TRP A 300 -30.83 -8.10 2.03
CA TRP A 300 -30.42 -9.49 2.23
C TRP A 300 -29.40 -9.96 1.17
N ALA A 301 -29.50 -9.46 -0.07
CA ALA A 301 -28.50 -9.71 -1.10
C ALA A 301 -27.16 -9.09 -0.71
N GLY A 302 -27.18 -7.88 -0.12
CA GLY A 302 -26.00 -7.24 0.45
C GLY A 302 -25.33 -8.06 1.55
N ALA A 303 -26.12 -8.69 2.43
CA ALA A 303 -25.58 -9.59 3.44
C ALA A 303 -24.88 -10.82 2.80
N ILE A 304 -25.45 -11.39 1.73
CA ILE A 304 -24.86 -12.49 0.97
C ILE A 304 -23.54 -12.03 0.31
N VAL A 305 -23.53 -10.84 -0.30
CA VAL A 305 -22.32 -10.23 -0.87
C VAL A 305 -21.24 -10.09 0.22
N GLY A 306 -21.60 -9.56 1.38
CA GLY A 306 -20.71 -9.41 2.53
C GLY A 306 -20.04 -10.72 2.92
N VAL A 307 -20.84 -11.77 3.13
CA VAL A 307 -20.33 -13.10 3.52
C VAL A 307 -19.49 -13.74 2.43
N ALA A 308 -19.91 -13.68 1.17
CA ALA A 308 -19.18 -14.31 0.08
C ALA A 308 -17.81 -13.66 -0.15
N ILE A 309 -17.74 -12.31 -0.11
CA ILE A 309 -16.48 -11.57 -0.22
C ILE A 309 -15.58 -11.85 0.99
N LEU A 310 -16.12 -11.86 2.22
CA LEU A 310 -15.36 -12.20 3.43
C LEU A 310 -14.71 -13.59 3.32
N LEU A 311 -15.48 -14.60 2.92
CA LEU A 311 -14.95 -15.96 2.78
C LEU A 311 -13.83 -16.00 1.73
N SER A 312 -14.06 -15.39 0.58
CA SER A 312 -13.05 -15.33 -0.49
C SER A 312 -11.80 -14.55 -0.08
N ALA A 313 -11.95 -13.39 0.57
CA ALA A 313 -10.84 -12.59 1.09
C ALA A 313 -10.01 -13.37 2.12
N THR A 314 -10.69 -14.03 3.06
CA THR A 314 -10.02 -14.85 4.09
C THR A 314 -9.27 -16.03 3.48
N LEU A 315 -9.87 -16.74 2.52
CA LEU A 315 -9.24 -17.85 1.82
C LEU A 315 -8.05 -17.37 0.96
N GLY A 316 -8.18 -16.20 0.32
CA GLY A 316 -7.12 -15.60 -0.48
C GLY A 316 -5.86 -15.30 0.34
N ASP A 317 -6.02 -14.54 1.42
CA ASP A 317 -4.91 -14.20 2.34
C ASP A 317 -4.30 -15.47 2.99
N LEU A 318 -5.12 -16.44 3.41
CA LEU A 318 -4.59 -17.71 3.93
C LEU A 318 -3.87 -18.51 2.84
N GLY A 319 -4.39 -18.53 1.62
CA GLY A 319 -3.77 -19.21 0.48
C GLY A 319 -2.42 -18.60 0.12
N GLU A 320 -2.33 -17.27 0.03
CA GLU A 320 -1.05 -16.60 -0.20
C GLU A 320 -0.07 -16.81 0.95
N SER A 321 -0.56 -16.72 2.19
CA SER A 321 0.25 -17.00 3.38
C SER A 321 0.80 -18.43 3.36
N MET A 322 0.00 -19.41 2.91
CA MET A 322 0.44 -20.81 2.76
C MET A 322 1.54 -20.92 1.70
N ILE A 323 1.37 -20.31 0.52
CA ILE A 323 2.40 -20.28 -0.52
C ILE A 323 3.71 -19.68 0.03
N LYS A 324 3.63 -18.55 0.74
CA LYS A 324 4.80 -17.92 1.36
C LYS A 324 5.53 -18.87 2.30
N ARG A 325 4.82 -19.62 3.14
CA ARG A 325 5.43 -20.61 4.06
C ARG A 325 6.06 -21.77 3.31
N ASP A 326 5.40 -22.25 2.26
CA ASP A 326 5.87 -23.36 1.45
C ASP A 326 7.20 -23.06 0.74
N ILE A 327 7.36 -21.82 0.26
CA ILE A 327 8.61 -21.36 -0.37
C ILE A 327 9.62 -20.74 0.62
N GLY A 328 9.33 -20.79 1.93
CA GLY A 328 10.26 -20.37 2.99
C GLY A 328 10.41 -18.86 3.18
N ILE A 329 9.46 -18.04 2.68
CA ILE A 329 9.48 -16.59 2.83
C ILE A 329 8.35 -16.09 3.74
N LYS A 330 8.41 -14.81 4.10
CA LYS A 330 7.38 -14.15 4.90
C LYS A 330 6.60 -13.12 4.09
N ASP A 331 7.26 -12.31 3.31
CA ASP A 331 6.69 -11.27 2.46
C ASP A 331 7.12 -11.55 1.02
N MET A 332 6.25 -11.32 0.02
CA MET A 332 6.56 -11.60 -1.40
C MET A 332 7.70 -10.73 -1.92
N SER A 333 7.78 -9.48 -1.45
CA SER A 333 8.87 -8.56 -1.76
C SER A 333 9.03 -7.48 -0.69
N SER A 334 10.04 -6.61 -0.86
CA SER A 334 10.27 -5.42 -0.01
C SER A 334 10.15 -4.11 -0.79
N TRP A 335 9.45 -4.11 -1.92
CA TRP A 335 9.41 -2.96 -2.84
C TRP A 335 8.63 -1.77 -2.31
N LEU A 336 7.53 -2.02 -1.59
CA LEU A 336 6.75 -0.95 -1.00
C LEU A 336 7.30 -0.63 0.40
N PRO A 337 7.92 0.55 0.59
CA PRO A 337 8.48 0.94 1.88
C PRO A 337 7.41 0.83 2.98
N GLY A 338 7.68 0.03 4.01
CA GLY A 338 6.76 -0.19 5.11
C GLY A 338 5.59 -1.16 4.85
N HIS A 339 5.33 -1.56 3.58
CA HIS A 339 4.16 -2.40 3.23
C HIS A 339 4.51 -3.85 2.83
N GLY A 340 5.76 -4.18 2.49
CA GLY A 340 6.11 -5.47 1.90
C GLY A 340 5.91 -5.50 0.38
N GLY A 341 5.34 -6.56 -0.17
CA GLY A 341 5.00 -6.66 -1.58
C GLY A 341 3.64 -6.05 -1.93
N LEU A 342 3.44 -5.77 -3.21
CA LEU A 342 2.14 -5.37 -3.74
C LEU A 342 1.14 -6.53 -3.64
N LEU A 343 1.59 -7.75 -3.94
CA LEU A 343 0.75 -8.95 -3.88
C LEU A 343 0.25 -9.19 -2.45
N ASP A 344 1.11 -8.96 -1.43
CA ASP A 344 0.75 -9.01 0.00
C ASP A 344 -0.37 -7.99 0.39
N ARG A 345 -0.78 -7.08 -0.50
CA ARG A 345 -1.84 -6.06 -0.28
C ARG A 345 -3.12 -6.34 -1.05
N VAL A 346 -3.03 -7.16 -2.07
CA VAL A 346 -4.17 -7.51 -2.91
C VAL A 346 -4.57 -8.98 -2.81
N ASP A 347 -3.94 -9.70 -1.89
CA ASP A 347 -4.15 -11.14 -1.63
C ASP A 347 -5.59 -11.48 -1.20
N SER A 348 -6.25 -10.59 -0.48
CA SER A 348 -7.68 -10.68 -0.14
C SER A 348 -8.58 -10.13 -1.26
N ILE A 349 -8.11 -9.11 -2.01
CA ILE A 349 -8.88 -8.41 -3.03
C ILE A 349 -8.99 -9.24 -4.31
N LEU A 350 -7.87 -9.78 -4.82
CA LEU A 350 -7.85 -10.52 -6.07
C LEU A 350 -8.82 -11.72 -6.08
N PRO A 351 -8.80 -12.65 -5.11
CA PRO A 351 -9.76 -13.76 -5.08
C PRO A 351 -11.20 -13.30 -4.94
N SER A 352 -11.45 -12.16 -4.29
CA SER A 352 -12.78 -11.59 -4.10
C SER A 352 -13.44 -11.13 -5.39
N THR A 353 -12.69 -10.98 -6.49
CA THR A 353 -13.24 -10.69 -7.82
C THR A 353 -14.13 -11.82 -8.34
N VAL A 354 -13.87 -13.08 -7.97
CA VAL A 354 -14.65 -14.24 -8.38
C VAL A 354 -16.09 -14.16 -7.85
N PRO A 355 -16.33 -14.14 -6.53
CA PRO A 355 -17.68 -14.02 -6.02
C PRO A 355 -18.32 -12.67 -6.39
N ALA A 356 -17.56 -11.58 -6.50
CA ALA A 356 -18.09 -10.28 -6.91
C ALA A 356 -18.72 -10.35 -8.32
N LEU A 357 -18.04 -10.95 -9.29
CA LEU A 357 -18.55 -11.12 -10.65
C LEU A 357 -19.77 -12.06 -10.70
N ILE A 358 -19.73 -13.17 -9.97
CA ILE A 358 -20.85 -14.11 -9.90
C ILE A 358 -22.08 -13.42 -9.29
N LEU A 359 -21.92 -12.71 -8.19
CA LEU A 359 -23.01 -12.04 -7.48
C LEU A 359 -23.55 -10.85 -8.27
N TYR A 360 -22.71 -10.19 -9.08
CA TYR A 360 -23.18 -9.18 -10.03
C TYR A 360 -24.22 -9.79 -10.98
N PHE A 361 -23.90 -10.88 -11.67
CA PHE A 361 -24.84 -11.51 -12.60
C PHE A 361 -26.08 -12.09 -11.91
N LEU A 362 -25.95 -12.48 -10.64
CA LEU A 362 -27.07 -13.02 -9.87
C LEU A 362 -28.02 -11.91 -9.39
N PHE A 363 -27.50 -10.76 -8.95
CA PHE A 363 -28.26 -9.72 -8.26
C PHE A 363 -28.51 -8.45 -9.09
N SER A 364 -27.76 -8.19 -10.16
CA SER A 364 -28.01 -7.01 -11.00
C SER A 364 -29.43 -6.97 -11.60
N PRO A 365 -30.11 -8.11 -11.93
CA PRO A 365 -31.50 -8.05 -12.38
C PRO A 365 -32.48 -7.54 -11.30
N TRP A 366 -32.12 -7.57 -10.03
CA TRP A 366 -32.95 -7.12 -8.90
C TRP A 366 -32.78 -5.63 -8.61
N ALA A 367 -31.75 -4.97 -9.14
CA ALA A 367 -31.50 -3.54 -8.98
C ALA A 367 -32.60 -2.66 -9.61
N VAL A 368 -33.37 -3.22 -10.53
CA VAL A 368 -34.45 -2.50 -11.26
C VAL A 368 -35.80 -2.58 -10.53
N LEU A 369 -35.89 -3.33 -9.44
CA LEU A 369 -37.18 -3.65 -8.76
C LEU A 369 -37.37 -2.88 -7.45
N ILE A 370 -36.48 -1.93 -7.12
CA ILE A 370 -36.59 -1.04 -5.95
C ILE A 370 -36.76 0.40 -6.42
#